data_1a629aab492d04dfa18e01f6cd38b324
#
_entry.id   1a629aab492d04dfa18e01f6cd38b324
#
_cell.length_a   1.000
_cell.length_b   1.000
_cell.length_c   1.000
_cell.angle_alpha   90.00
_cell.angle_beta   90.00
_cell.angle_gamma   90.00
#
_symmetry.space_group_name_H-M   'P 1'
#
loop_
_entity.id
_entity.type
_entity.pdbx_description
1 polymer ?
#
loop_
_entity_poly.entity_id
_entity_poly.type
_entity_poly.pdbx_seq_one_letter_code
_entity_poly.pdbx_strand_id
1 'polypeptide(L)' 'MSAEILIVDDNADIRNILKELILDAGYKTRVAANYNQALAEIDKKMPDVAILDVL' A
#
# COMPACT_ATOMS: atom_id res chain seq x y z
N MET A 1 -5.78 17.54 -3.76
CA MET A 1 -6.23 16.15 -3.59
C MET A 1 -5.03 15.26 -3.41
N SER A 2 -5.15 14.29 -2.51
CA SER A 2 -4.04 13.38 -2.22
C SER A 2 -4.21 12.11 -3.05
N ALA A 3 -3.13 11.65 -3.67
CA ALA A 3 -3.10 10.34 -4.29
C ALA A 3 -3.20 9.25 -3.22
N GLU A 4 -3.80 8.16 -3.56
CA GLU A 4 -3.89 6.99 -2.69
C GLU A 4 -2.95 5.90 -3.20
N ILE A 5 -2.14 5.40 -2.30
CA ILE A 5 -1.07 4.44 -2.62
C ILE A 5 -1.33 3.14 -1.86
N LEU A 6 -1.36 2.05 -2.58
CA LEU A 6 -1.46 0.72 -2.00
C LEU A 6 -0.05 0.14 -1.88
N ILE A 7 0.31 -0.27 -0.68
CA ILE A 7 1.61 -0.87 -0.37
C ILE A 7 1.39 -2.37 -0.14
N VAL A 8 2.02 -3.20 -0.96
CA VAL A 8 1.94 -4.65 -0.85
C VAL A 8 3.32 -5.19 -0.52
N ASP A 9 3.49 -5.68 0.70
CA ASP A 9 4.77 -6.22 1.17
C ASP A 9 4.47 -7.28 2.23
N ASP A 10 5.10 -8.44 2.11
CA ASP A 10 4.91 -9.53 3.05
C ASP A 10 5.65 -9.32 4.38
N ASN A 11 6.60 -8.40 4.42
CA ASN A 11 7.32 -8.04 5.63
C ASN A 11 6.62 -6.87 6.32
N ALA A 12 6.09 -7.12 7.53
CA ALA A 12 5.33 -6.12 8.26
C ALA A 12 6.15 -4.89 8.62
N ASP A 13 7.43 -5.06 8.95
CA ASP A 13 8.28 -3.93 9.33
C ASP A 13 8.54 -3.00 8.14
N ILE A 14 8.85 -3.58 6.99
CA ILE A 14 9.08 -2.81 5.76
C ILE A 14 7.78 -2.14 5.33
N ARG A 15 6.67 -2.86 5.40
CA ARG A 15 5.35 -2.31 5.06
C ARG A 15 5.03 -1.08 5.92
N ASN A 16 5.30 -1.15 7.22
CA ASN A 16 5.05 -0.03 8.13
C ASN A 16 5.98 1.15 7.86
N ILE A 17 7.26 0.89 7.56
CA ILE A 17 8.21 1.94 7.21
C ILE A 17 7.76 2.68 5.96
N LEU A 18 7.40 1.95 4.92
CA LEU A 18 6.93 2.55 3.68
C LEU A 18 5.64 3.36 3.90
N LYS A 19 4.73 2.81 4.69
CA LYS A 19 3.49 3.51 5.02
C LYS A 19 3.77 4.86 5.67
N GLU A 20 4.64 4.91 6.66
CA GLU A 20 4.97 6.15 7.36
C GLU A 20 5.63 7.16 6.44
N LEU A 21 6.57 6.72 5.61
CA LEU A 21 7.25 7.60 4.66
C LEU A 21 6.26 8.24 3.68
N ILE A 22 5.33 7.45 3.19
CA ILE A 22 4.34 7.91 2.20
C ILE A 22 3.30 8.83 2.85
N LEU A 23 2.87 8.51 4.07
CA LEU A 23 1.97 9.38 4.83
C LEU A 23 2.64 10.73 5.11
N ASP A 24 3.91 10.73 5.49
CA ASP A 24 4.66 11.96 5.75
C ASP A 24 4.80 12.82 4.50
N ALA A 25 4.83 12.20 3.32
CA ALA A 25 4.87 12.91 2.05
C ALA A 25 3.51 13.50 1.64
N GLY A 26 2.46 13.26 2.41
CA GLY A 26 1.14 13.84 2.17
C GLY A 26 0.18 12.97 1.37
N TYR A 27 0.49 11.69 1.18
CA TYR A 27 -0.36 10.78 0.44
C TYR A 27 -1.22 9.94 1.40
N LYS A 28 -2.32 9.43 0.88
CA LYS A 28 -3.11 8.42 1.58
C LYS A 28 -2.51 7.04 1.29
N THR A 29 -2.59 6.14 2.26
CA THR A 29 -2.05 4.80 2.11
C THR A 29 -3.05 3.74 2.50
N ARG A 30 -2.97 2.61 1.80
CA ARG A 30 -3.57 1.35 2.21
C ARG A 30 -2.48 0.29 2.14
N VAL A 31 -2.62 -0.76 2.92
CA VAL A 31 -1.60 -1.81 3.00
C VAL A 31 -2.22 -3.17 2.76
N ALA A 32 -1.42 -4.07 2.20
CA ALA A 32 -1.76 -5.47 2.03
C ALA A 32 -0.52 -6.31 2.29
N ALA A 33 -0.70 -7.46 2.92
CA ALA A 33 0.40 -8.34 3.28
C ALA A 33 0.72 -9.37 2.20
N ASN A 34 -0.20 -9.59 1.26
CA ASN A 34 -0.04 -10.58 0.22
C ASN A 34 -0.90 -10.23 -0.99
N TYR A 35 -0.76 -11.04 -2.02
CA TYR A 35 -1.45 -10.82 -3.29
C TYR A 35 -2.98 -10.85 -3.13
N ASN A 36 -3.51 -11.79 -2.37
CA ASN A 36 -4.96 -11.91 -2.18
C ASN A 36 -5.54 -10.69 -1.47
N GLN A 37 -4.84 -10.18 -0.45
CA GLN A 37 -5.24 -8.95 0.24
C GLN A 37 -5.16 -7.75 -0.69
N ALA A 38 -4.13 -7.70 -1.54
CA ALA A 38 -3.98 -6.63 -2.52
C ALA A 38 -5.15 -6.61 -3.49
N LEU A 39 -5.55 -7.76 -4.00
CA LEU A 39 -6.70 -7.85 -4.90
C LEU A 39 -8.00 -7.41 -4.21
N ALA A 40 -8.18 -7.79 -2.94
CA ALA A 40 -9.35 -7.37 -2.17
C ALA A 40 -9.40 -5.85 -2.00
N GLU A 41 -8.24 -5.22 -1.76
CA GLU A 41 -8.17 -3.76 -1.62
C GLU A 41 -8.45 -3.06 -2.95
N ILE A 42 -7.93 -3.58 -4.05
CA ILE A 42 -8.17 -3.04 -5.38
C ILE A 42 -9.65 -3.17 -5.76
N ASP A 43 -10.28 -4.28 -5.37
CA ASP A 43 -11.70 -4.52 -5.64
C ASP A 43 -12.60 -3.53 -4.88
N LYS A 44 -12.20 -3.13 -3.69
CA LYS A 44 -12.93 -2.10 -2.94
C LYS A 44 -12.81 -0.73 -3.61
N LYS A 45 -11.60 -0.36 -4.00
CA LYS A 45 -11.30 0.90 -4.65
C LYS A 45 -9.94 0.82 -5.31
N MET A 46 -9.85 1.21 -6.57
CA MET A 46 -8.59 1.24 -7.30
C MET A 46 -7.67 2.32 -6.72
N PRO A 47 -6.45 1.97 -6.30
CA PRO A 47 -5.49 2.98 -5.87
C PRO A 47 -4.91 3.72 -7.07
N ASP A 48 -4.34 4.91 -6.81
CA ASP A 48 -3.66 5.66 -7.86
C ASP A 48 -2.33 5.00 -8.23
N VAL A 49 -1.64 4.45 -7.22
CA VAL A 49 -0.35 3.77 -7.40
C VAL A 49 -0.31 2.55 -6.49
N ALA A 50 0.34 1.49 -6.94
CA ALA A 50 0.60 0.32 -6.12
C ALA A 50 2.11 0.07 -6.06
N ILE A 51 2.65 -0.11 -4.86
CA ILE A 51 4.03 -0.49 -4.63
C ILE A 51 4.03 -1.96 -4.27
N LEU A 52 4.67 -2.78 -5.09
CA LEU A 52 4.69 -4.23 -4.92
C LEU A 52 6.10 -4.70 -4.58
N ASP A 53 6.25 -5.27 -3.41
CA ASP A 53 7.51 -5.88 -2.97
C ASP A 53 7.20 -7.20 -2.28
N VAL A 54 6.84 -8.18 -3.10
CA VAL A 54 6.46 -9.51 -2.63
C VAL A 54 7.42 -10.53 -3.23
N LEU A 55 8.23 -11.13 -2.40
CA LEU A 55 9.17 -12.16 -2.82
C LEU A 55 8.64 -13.57 -2.52
#